data_90aac5141c86d2c9fe910afb34793d7d
#
_entry.id   90aac5141c86d2c9fe910afb34793d7d
#
_cell.length_a   1.000
_cell.length_b   1.000
_cell.length_c   1.000
_cell.angle_alpha   90.00
_cell.angle_beta   90.00
_cell.angle_gamma   90.00
#
_symmetry.space_group_name_H-M   'P 1'
#
loop_
_entity.id
_entity.type
_entity.pdbx_description
1 polymer ?
#
loop_
_entity_poly.entity_id
_entity_poly.type
_entity_poly.pdbx_seq_one_letter_code
_entity_poly.pdbx_strand_id
1 'polypeptide(L)'
;PAMPPWTPGFEMDRRVDQASQDLFLAHYLEAINVRRECHEMGALFGGKLPHSPAYIAGGFTAVPSAANLAAFGTHLDNILNFIETRYLPDAERLAALYSDYFKIGRGYGNLLCYGAFELNDAGTSKLFPAGRVLNGSGAVLPMDQAAITEDATRSWYANGSGPLHPAAGETVPQYPKADGYS
;
A
#
# COMPACT_ATOMS: atom_id res chain seq x y z
N PRO A 1 -12.61 15.27 -26.91
CA PRO A 1 -13.26 13.98 -26.71
C PRO A 1 -12.26 13.00 -26.10
N ALA A 2 -12.67 12.30 -25.04
CA ALA A 2 -11.82 11.28 -24.45
C ALA A 2 -11.54 10.16 -25.48
N MET A 3 -10.31 9.69 -25.53
CA MET A 3 -9.89 8.63 -26.44
C MET A 3 -10.13 7.24 -25.81
N PRO A 4 -10.32 6.18 -26.59
CA PRO A 4 -10.26 4.83 -26.04
C PRO A 4 -8.96 4.62 -25.24
N PRO A 5 -8.98 3.92 -24.09
CA PRO A 5 -10.08 3.14 -23.51
C PRO A 5 -11.07 3.93 -22.63
N TRP A 6 -10.92 5.23 -22.47
CA TRP A 6 -11.76 6.06 -21.59
C TRP A 6 -13.17 6.34 -22.14
N THR A 7 -13.42 5.98 -23.39
CA THR A 7 -14.75 6.01 -24.02
C THR A 7 -15.09 4.62 -24.55
N PRO A 8 -15.36 3.65 -23.69
CA PRO A 8 -15.78 2.32 -24.18
C PRO A 8 -17.13 2.42 -24.91
N GLY A 9 -17.29 1.61 -25.95
CA GLY A 9 -18.50 1.55 -26.76
C GLY A 9 -19.67 0.81 -26.13
N PHE A 10 -19.57 0.42 -24.85
CA PHE A 10 -20.62 -0.27 -24.11
C PHE A 10 -21.24 0.64 -23.03
N GLU A 11 -22.44 0.30 -22.61
CA GLU A 11 -23.19 1.04 -21.61
C GLU A 11 -22.51 0.89 -20.24
N MET A 12 -22.30 2.02 -19.55
CA MET A 12 -21.65 2.09 -18.25
C MET A 12 -22.40 3.05 -17.33
N ASP A 13 -22.26 2.87 -16.03
CA ASP A 13 -22.68 3.85 -15.02
C ASP A 13 -21.74 5.08 -15.04
N ARG A 14 -22.12 6.06 -15.86
CA ARG A 14 -21.34 7.30 -16.05
C ARG A 14 -21.99 8.43 -15.29
N ARG A 15 -21.40 8.80 -14.15
CA ARG A 15 -21.88 9.90 -13.29
C ARG A 15 -21.02 11.15 -13.39
N VAL A 16 -19.87 11.05 -14.04
CA VAL A 16 -18.91 12.15 -14.20
C VAL A 16 -19.31 13.00 -15.40
N ASP A 17 -19.46 14.30 -15.20
CA ASP A 17 -19.70 15.27 -16.29
C ASP A 17 -18.45 15.44 -17.18
N GLN A 18 -18.66 16.02 -18.38
CA GLN A 18 -17.59 16.16 -19.36
C GLN A 18 -16.42 17.03 -18.85
N ALA A 19 -16.70 18.12 -18.14
CA ALA A 19 -15.66 19.01 -17.63
C ALA A 19 -14.77 18.28 -16.59
N SER A 20 -15.38 17.46 -15.74
CA SER A 20 -14.65 16.62 -14.79
C SER A 20 -13.84 15.52 -15.47
N GLN A 21 -14.35 14.91 -16.54
CA GLN A 21 -13.60 13.93 -17.32
C GLN A 21 -12.36 14.55 -17.97
N ASP A 22 -12.50 15.74 -18.55
CA ASP A 22 -11.39 16.46 -19.18
C ASP A 22 -10.32 16.82 -18.13
N LEU A 23 -10.75 17.24 -16.94
CA LEU A 23 -9.87 17.54 -15.80
C LEU A 23 -9.12 16.29 -15.34
N PHE A 24 -9.84 15.19 -15.08
CA PHE A 24 -9.22 13.92 -14.64
C PHE A 24 -8.24 13.37 -15.68
N LEU A 25 -8.54 13.53 -16.98
CA LEU A 25 -7.60 13.14 -18.02
C LEU A 25 -6.34 14.00 -18.00
N ALA A 26 -6.47 15.32 -17.80
CA ALA A 26 -5.31 16.21 -17.66
C ALA A 26 -4.44 15.82 -16.46
N HIS A 27 -5.04 15.58 -15.29
CA HIS A 27 -4.34 15.15 -14.10
C HIS A 27 -3.73 13.74 -14.24
N TYR A 28 -4.38 12.83 -14.98
CA TYR A 28 -3.81 11.53 -15.30
C TYR A 28 -2.53 11.65 -16.15
N LEU A 29 -2.52 12.53 -17.14
CA LEU A 29 -1.32 12.79 -17.96
C LEU A 29 -0.21 13.44 -17.12
N GLU A 30 -0.55 14.36 -16.21
CA GLU A 30 0.39 14.93 -15.23
C GLU A 30 0.96 13.84 -14.32
N ALA A 31 0.13 12.91 -13.84
CA ALA A 31 0.54 11.79 -12.99
C ALA A 31 1.61 10.89 -13.61
N ILE A 32 1.65 10.76 -14.94
CA ILE A 32 2.70 10.01 -15.64
C ILE A 32 4.07 10.66 -15.41
N ASN A 33 4.15 11.99 -15.44
CA ASN A 33 5.39 12.72 -15.14
C ASN A 33 5.75 12.63 -13.65
N VAL A 34 4.78 12.77 -12.76
CA VAL A 34 4.98 12.60 -11.31
C VAL A 34 5.49 11.18 -10.99
N ARG A 35 4.95 10.16 -11.65
CA ARG A 35 5.47 8.79 -11.52
C ARG A 35 6.93 8.68 -11.95
N ARG A 36 7.34 9.36 -13.03
CA ARG A 36 8.74 9.42 -13.43
C ARG A 36 9.60 10.07 -12.33
N GLU A 37 9.16 11.18 -11.74
CA GLU A 37 9.84 11.82 -10.60
C GLU A 37 9.97 10.89 -9.38
N CYS A 38 8.95 10.07 -9.07
CA CYS A 38 9.06 9.05 -8.02
C CYS A 38 10.20 8.05 -8.31
N HIS A 39 10.37 7.64 -9.58
CA HIS A 39 11.46 6.76 -9.97
C HIS A 39 12.83 7.44 -9.88
N GLU A 40 12.92 8.70 -10.29
CA GLU A 40 14.15 9.51 -10.17
C GLU A 40 14.52 9.69 -8.70
N MET A 41 13.54 10.07 -7.85
CA MET A 41 13.72 10.20 -6.40
C MET A 41 14.24 8.90 -5.77
N GLY A 42 13.62 7.76 -6.09
CA GLY A 42 14.07 6.45 -5.60
C GLY A 42 15.45 6.05 -6.13
N ALA A 43 15.81 6.45 -7.35
CA ALA A 43 17.11 6.13 -7.95
C ALA A 43 18.27 6.89 -7.29
N LEU A 44 18.02 8.05 -6.65
CA LEU A 44 19.07 8.81 -5.94
C LEU A 44 19.78 7.97 -4.87
N PHE A 45 19.06 7.09 -4.20
CA PHE A 45 19.60 6.20 -3.18
C PHE A 45 19.62 4.73 -3.63
N GLY A 46 18.69 4.34 -4.48
CA GLY A 46 18.58 2.98 -5.00
C GLY A 46 19.52 2.66 -6.16
N GLY A 47 20.11 3.67 -6.77
CA GLY A 47 20.91 3.53 -8.01
C GLY A 47 20.05 3.41 -9.27
N LYS A 48 18.91 2.72 -9.18
CA LYS A 48 17.86 2.64 -10.20
C LYS A 48 16.54 2.17 -9.59
N LEU A 49 15.43 2.38 -10.29
CA LEU A 49 14.14 1.75 -10.07
C LEU A 49 13.57 1.25 -11.41
N PRO A 50 12.90 0.10 -11.45
CA PRO A 50 12.76 -0.92 -10.41
C PRO A 50 14.08 -1.69 -10.19
N HIS A 51 14.07 -2.61 -9.21
CA HIS A 51 15.20 -3.49 -8.89
C HIS A 51 16.47 -2.74 -8.48
N SER A 52 16.34 -1.97 -7.38
CA SER A 52 17.45 -1.20 -6.81
C SER A 52 18.64 -2.10 -6.42
N PRO A 53 19.84 -1.90 -6.98
CA PRO A 53 21.03 -2.67 -6.60
C PRO A 53 21.67 -2.19 -5.28
N ALA A 54 21.21 -1.07 -4.73
CA ALA A 54 21.79 -0.51 -3.52
C ALA A 54 21.35 -1.24 -2.24
N TYR A 55 20.28 -2.02 -2.28
CA TYR A 55 19.83 -2.83 -1.15
C TYR A 55 20.66 -4.10 -1.06
N ILE A 56 21.37 -4.26 0.04
CA ILE A 56 22.20 -5.44 0.33
C ILE A 56 21.89 -5.96 1.74
N ALA A 57 22.31 -7.19 2.01
CA ALA A 57 22.21 -7.74 3.36
C ALA A 57 22.98 -6.85 4.35
N GLY A 58 22.28 -6.40 5.39
CA GLY A 58 22.83 -5.53 6.43
C GLY A 58 22.72 -4.03 6.14
N GLY A 59 22.13 -3.61 5.00
CA GLY A 59 21.91 -2.17 4.80
C GLY A 59 21.81 -1.71 3.35
N PHE A 60 22.46 -0.59 3.11
CA PHE A 60 22.29 0.22 1.91
C PHE A 60 23.66 0.74 1.46
N THR A 61 23.97 0.64 0.17
CA THR A 61 25.30 1.00 -0.35
C THR A 61 25.45 2.50 -0.67
N ALA A 62 24.33 3.23 -0.83
CA ALA A 62 24.38 4.65 -1.14
C ALA A 62 24.64 5.49 0.12
N VAL A 63 25.64 6.35 0.07
CA VAL A 63 25.91 7.33 1.13
C VAL A 63 25.11 8.60 0.83
N PRO A 64 24.24 9.07 1.75
CA PRO A 64 23.49 10.30 1.56
C PRO A 64 24.42 11.52 1.50
N SER A 65 24.56 12.12 0.33
CA SER A 65 25.23 13.41 0.18
C SER A 65 24.22 14.54 0.37
N ALA A 66 24.70 15.73 0.76
CA ALA A 66 23.85 16.92 0.85
C ALA A 66 23.15 17.24 -0.48
N ALA A 67 23.80 17.01 -1.61
CA ALA A 67 23.22 17.18 -2.93
C ALA A 67 22.09 16.18 -3.21
N ASN A 68 22.28 14.90 -2.88
CA ASN A 68 21.24 13.87 -3.06
C ASN A 68 20.04 14.10 -2.14
N LEU A 69 20.28 14.57 -0.91
CA LEU A 69 19.21 14.92 0.02
C LEU A 69 18.39 16.12 -0.49
N ALA A 70 19.05 17.15 -1.01
CA ALA A 70 18.36 18.30 -1.59
C ALA A 70 17.56 17.92 -2.84
N ALA A 71 18.12 17.10 -3.74
CA ALA A 71 17.41 16.61 -4.91
C ALA A 71 16.20 15.73 -4.53
N PHE A 72 16.36 14.85 -3.55
CA PHE A 72 15.26 14.05 -3.00
C PHE A 72 14.14 14.94 -2.45
N GLY A 73 14.48 15.98 -1.66
CA GLY A 73 13.52 16.94 -1.12
C GLY A 73 12.73 17.64 -2.23
N THR A 74 13.41 18.08 -3.31
CA THR A 74 12.74 18.73 -4.44
C THR A 74 11.73 17.82 -5.11
N HIS A 75 12.09 16.56 -5.39
CA HIS A 75 11.14 15.59 -5.96
C HIS A 75 9.99 15.30 -5.00
N LEU A 76 10.28 15.16 -3.69
CA LEU A 76 9.26 14.93 -2.66
C LEU A 76 8.23 16.06 -2.62
N ASP A 77 8.68 17.32 -2.63
CA ASP A 77 7.79 18.48 -2.62
C ASP A 77 6.89 18.53 -3.87
N ASN A 78 7.43 18.23 -5.05
CA ASN A 78 6.65 18.16 -6.28
C ASN A 78 5.58 17.07 -6.23
N ILE A 79 5.96 15.86 -5.76
CA ILE A 79 5.06 14.73 -5.62
C ILE A 79 3.96 15.03 -4.60
N LEU A 80 4.30 15.58 -3.44
CA LEU A 80 3.34 15.97 -2.41
C LEU A 80 2.35 17.02 -2.93
N ASN A 81 2.86 18.06 -3.61
CA ASN A 81 2.01 19.08 -4.22
C ASN A 81 1.00 18.46 -5.20
N PHE A 82 1.42 17.53 -6.05
CA PHE A 82 0.50 16.84 -6.96
C PHE A 82 -0.55 16.03 -6.19
N ILE A 83 -0.12 15.27 -5.18
CA ILE A 83 -1.04 14.45 -4.38
C ILE A 83 -2.10 15.34 -3.71
N GLU A 84 -1.68 16.43 -3.06
CA GLU A 84 -2.58 17.29 -2.29
C GLU A 84 -3.49 18.14 -3.17
N THR A 85 -3.00 18.61 -4.32
CA THR A 85 -3.74 19.59 -5.14
C THR A 85 -4.47 18.98 -6.34
N ARG A 86 -4.20 17.72 -6.69
CA ARG A 86 -4.81 17.01 -7.83
C ARG A 86 -5.40 15.67 -7.42
N TYR A 87 -4.54 14.76 -6.95
CA TYR A 87 -4.94 13.38 -6.73
C TYR A 87 -6.00 13.20 -5.63
N LEU A 88 -5.81 13.81 -4.47
CA LEU A 88 -6.79 13.74 -3.37
C LEU A 88 -8.12 14.41 -3.72
N PRO A 89 -8.17 15.65 -4.25
CA PRO A 89 -9.41 16.27 -4.68
C PRO A 89 -10.16 15.46 -5.75
N ASP A 90 -9.46 14.86 -6.71
CA ASP A 90 -10.08 14.00 -7.73
C ASP A 90 -10.66 12.72 -7.10
N ALA A 91 -9.92 12.09 -6.18
CA ALA A 91 -10.38 10.90 -5.46
C ALA A 91 -11.61 11.20 -4.59
N GLU A 92 -11.63 12.33 -3.88
CA GLU A 92 -12.78 12.77 -3.08
C GLU A 92 -13.99 13.04 -3.95
N ARG A 93 -13.82 13.69 -5.10
CA ARG A 93 -14.89 13.94 -6.05
C ARG A 93 -15.48 12.65 -6.61
N LEU A 94 -14.65 11.69 -7.01
CA LEU A 94 -15.10 10.38 -7.46
C LEU A 94 -15.81 9.62 -6.35
N ALA A 95 -15.27 9.63 -5.12
CA ALA A 95 -15.87 8.99 -3.96
C ALA A 95 -17.27 9.55 -3.65
N ALA A 96 -17.46 10.86 -3.79
CA ALA A 96 -18.78 11.49 -3.61
C ALA A 96 -19.79 11.05 -4.68
N LEU A 97 -19.36 11.00 -5.95
CA LEU A 97 -20.21 10.60 -7.07
C LEU A 97 -20.62 9.11 -7.02
N TYR A 98 -19.73 8.24 -6.56
CA TYR A 98 -19.90 6.79 -6.51
C TYR A 98 -19.93 6.28 -5.06
N SER A 99 -20.52 7.04 -4.15
CA SER A 99 -20.55 6.70 -2.70
C SER A 99 -21.22 5.35 -2.38
N ASP A 100 -22.16 4.92 -3.23
CA ASP A 100 -22.81 3.61 -3.15
C ASP A 100 -21.83 2.43 -3.44
N TYR A 101 -20.75 2.66 -4.16
CA TYR A 101 -19.73 1.66 -4.46
C TYR A 101 -18.91 1.25 -3.24
N PHE A 102 -18.89 2.05 -2.17
CA PHE A 102 -18.26 1.64 -0.89
C PHE A 102 -18.90 0.42 -0.24
N LYS A 103 -20.07 -0.01 -0.70
CA LYS A 103 -20.71 -1.24 -0.25
C LYS A 103 -20.22 -2.48 -1.01
N ILE A 104 -19.60 -2.28 -2.19
CA ILE A 104 -19.12 -3.35 -3.05
C ILE A 104 -17.74 -3.79 -2.57
N GLY A 105 -17.57 -5.11 -2.38
CA GLY A 105 -16.30 -5.67 -1.95
C GLY A 105 -15.84 -5.26 -0.54
N ARG A 106 -16.76 -4.84 0.31
CA ARG A 106 -16.44 -4.49 1.69
C ARG A 106 -15.91 -5.70 2.44
N GLY A 107 -14.67 -5.60 2.92
CA GLY A 107 -14.03 -6.62 3.75
C GLY A 107 -14.53 -6.60 5.20
N TYR A 108 -13.90 -7.43 6.03
CA TYR A 108 -14.15 -7.44 7.46
C TYR A 108 -13.68 -6.13 8.11
N GLY A 109 -14.40 -5.69 9.14
CA GLY A 109 -14.04 -4.50 9.89
C GLY A 109 -12.89 -4.71 10.90
N ASN A 110 -12.23 -5.87 10.89
CA ASN A 110 -11.09 -6.16 11.74
C ASN A 110 -9.81 -5.77 11.00
N LEU A 111 -9.04 -4.88 11.61
CA LEU A 111 -7.77 -4.40 11.05
C LEU A 111 -6.67 -4.61 12.08
N LEU A 112 -5.47 -4.93 11.61
CA LEU A 112 -4.27 -5.06 12.42
C LEU A 112 -3.11 -4.35 11.72
N CYS A 113 -2.37 -3.55 12.49
CA CYS A 113 -1.11 -2.95 12.09
C CYS A 113 -0.04 -3.33 13.10
N TYR A 114 1.06 -3.93 12.64
CA TYR A 114 2.20 -4.27 13.48
C TYR A 114 3.04 -3.04 13.84
N GLY A 115 2.89 -1.98 13.07
CA GLY A 115 3.68 -0.78 13.16
C GLY A 115 4.91 -0.81 12.25
N ALA A 116 5.30 0.37 11.75
CA ALA A 116 6.43 0.50 10.85
C ALA A 116 7.13 1.85 11.02
N PHE A 117 8.37 1.91 10.55
CA PHE A 117 9.25 3.08 10.57
C PHE A 117 9.54 3.56 12.00
N GLU A 118 10.53 2.94 12.63
CA GLU A 118 10.99 3.33 13.96
C GLU A 118 11.55 4.75 13.96
N LEU A 119 11.07 5.56 14.91
CA LEU A 119 11.50 6.93 15.13
C LEU A 119 12.59 7.06 16.19
N ASN A 120 12.99 5.93 16.81
CA ASN A 120 14.09 5.84 17.76
C ASN A 120 14.75 4.45 17.69
N ASP A 121 16.00 4.37 18.12
CA ASP A 121 16.81 3.13 18.08
C ASP A 121 16.21 1.99 18.91
N ALA A 122 15.42 2.29 19.92
CA ALA A 122 14.77 1.29 20.77
C ALA A 122 13.50 0.68 20.13
N GLY A 123 13.04 1.20 18.97
CA GLY A 123 11.82 0.75 18.30
C GLY A 123 10.51 0.99 19.08
N THR A 124 10.56 1.80 20.14
CA THR A 124 9.41 2.08 21.01
C THR A 124 8.47 3.15 20.46
N SER A 125 8.94 3.95 19.50
CA SER A 125 8.16 4.96 18.77
C SER A 125 8.20 4.65 17.29
N LYS A 126 7.03 4.65 16.66
CA LYS A 126 6.89 4.33 15.21
C LYS A 126 6.05 5.38 14.52
N LEU A 127 6.38 5.69 13.26
CA LEU A 127 5.60 6.60 12.42
C LEU A 127 4.18 6.05 12.19
N PHE A 128 4.08 4.76 11.89
CA PHE A 128 2.81 4.04 11.88
C PHE A 128 2.73 3.19 13.16
N PRO A 129 1.97 3.60 14.17
CA PRO A 129 1.90 2.87 15.43
C PRO A 129 1.26 1.50 15.27
N ALA A 130 1.68 0.54 16.09
CA ALA A 130 1.03 -0.76 16.17
C ALA A 130 -0.36 -0.63 16.81
N GLY A 131 -1.32 -1.43 16.34
CA GLY A 131 -2.66 -1.44 16.89
C GLY A 131 -3.59 -2.39 16.15
N ARG A 132 -4.77 -2.57 16.71
CA ARG A 132 -5.86 -3.33 16.09
C ARG A 132 -7.20 -2.60 16.22
N VAL A 133 -8.04 -2.77 15.21
CA VAL A 133 -9.42 -2.28 15.23
C VAL A 133 -10.34 -3.50 15.08
N LEU A 134 -11.34 -3.60 15.92
CA LEU A 134 -12.32 -4.68 15.89
C LEU A 134 -13.67 -4.20 15.38
N ASN A 135 -14.26 -4.95 14.48
CA ASN A 135 -15.61 -4.75 13.95
C ASN A 135 -15.87 -3.34 13.38
N GLY A 136 -14.84 -2.70 12.83
CA GLY A 136 -14.96 -1.35 12.27
C GLY A 136 -15.31 -0.28 13.31
N SER A 137 -15.01 -0.52 14.57
CA SER A 137 -15.37 0.41 15.69
C SER A 137 -14.68 1.77 15.62
N GLY A 138 -13.62 1.89 14.81
CA GLY A 138 -12.75 3.07 14.77
C GLY A 138 -11.83 3.23 15.99
N ALA A 139 -12.08 2.49 17.07
CA ALA A 139 -11.22 2.51 18.24
C ALA A 139 -9.96 1.66 18.02
N VAL A 140 -8.79 2.28 18.18
CA VAL A 140 -7.50 1.59 18.11
C VAL A 140 -7.19 0.97 19.46
N LEU A 141 -7.10 -0.36 19.50
CA LEU A 141 -6.72 -1.14 20.67
C LEU A 141 -5.25 -1.54 20.57
N PRO A 142 -4.56 -1.77 21.71
CA PRO A 142 -3.19 -2.31 21.69
C PRO A 142 -3.13 -3.64 20.95
N MET A 143 -2.08 -3.83 20.17
CA MET A 143 -1.76 -5.12 19.57
C MET A 143 -0.94 -5.95 20.56
N ASP A 144 -1.36 -7.18 20.80
CA ASP A 144 -0.59 -8.17 21.53
C ASP A 144 0.10 -9.10 20.52
N GLN A 145 1.39 -8.96 20.38
CA GLN A 145 2.21 -9.75 19.47
C GLN A 145 2.21 -11.24 19.82
N ALA A 146 2.17 -11.56 21.12
CA ALA A 146 2.16 -12.95 21.59
C ALA A 146 0.85 -13.69 21.28
N ALA A 147 -0.23 -12.93 21.00
CA ALA A 147 -1.53 -13.51 20.62
C ALA A 147 -1.65 -13.81 19.12
N ILE A 148 -0.63 -13.49 18.31
CA ILE A 148 -0.62 -13.80 16.88
C ILE A 148 -0.36 -15.30 16.70
N THR A 149 -1.27 -15.99 16.01
CA THR A 149 -1.12 -17.42 15.68
C THR A 149 -1.30 -17.63 14.20
N GLU A 150 -0.67 -18.69 13.68
CA GLU A 150 -0.84 -19.11 12.29
C GLU A 150 -1.86 -20.25 12.21
N ASP A 151 -2.74 -20.18 11.23
CA ASP A 151 -3.65 -21.29 10.91
C ASP A 151 -3.22 -21.96 9.60
N ALA A 152 -2.77 -23.21 9.72
CA ALA A 152 -2.34 -24.03 8.59
C ALA A 152 -3.37 -25.09 8.18
N THR A 153 -4.57 -25.09 8.78
CA THR A 153 -5.57 -26.16 8.63
C THR A 153 -5.99 -26.39 7.18
N ARG A 154 -6.11 -25.32 6.39
CA ARG A 154 -6.55 -25.38 4.99
C ARG A 154 -5.42 -25.23 3.96
N SER A 155 -4.19 -25.08 4.41
CA SER A 155 -3.02 -25.04 3.54
C SER A 155 -2.40 -26.44 3.37
N TRP A 156 -1.43 -26.57 2.48
CA TRP A 156 -0.71 -27.85 2.27
C TRP A 156 0.36 -28.10 3.33
N TYR A 157 -0.03 -27.92 4.60
CA TYR A 157 0.75 -28.26 5.77
C TYR A 157 0.00 -29.22 6.68
N ALA A 158 0.72 -29.97 7.49
CA ALA A 158 0.11 -30.85 8.47
C ALA A 158 -0.70 -30.06 9.50
N ASN A 159 -1.85 -30.60 9.93
CA ASN A 159 -2.76 -29.92 10.85
C ASN A 159 -2.14 -29.59 12.21
N GLY A 160 -1.13 -30.36 12.64
CA GLY A 160 -0.41 -30.12 13.89
C GLY A 160 0.45 -28.85 13.88
N SER A 161 0.61 -28.20 12.71
CA SER A 161 1.36 -26.93 12.58
C SER A 161 0.59 -25.68 13.09
N GLY A 162 -0.66 -25.80 13.44
CA GLY A 162 -1.47 -24.69 13.93
C GLY A 162 -2.43 -25.07 15.05
N PRO A 163 -3.03 -24.11 15.77
CA PRO A 163 -2.75 -22.67 15.79
C PRO A 163 -1.64 -22.31 16.79
N LEU A 164 -0.44 -22.15 16.32
CA LEU A 164 0.73 -21.81 17.15
C LEU A 164 1.25 -20.40 16.79
N HIS A 165 1.88 -19.76 17.76
CA HIS A 165 2.64 -18.54 17.48
C HIS A 165 3.74 -18.84 16.45
N PRO A 166 4.02 -17.98 15.44
CA PRO A 166 5.02 -18.24 14.41
C PRO A 166 6.42 -18.65 14.94
N ALA A 167 6.83 -18.06 16.06
CA ALA A 167 8.10 -18.41 16.70
C ALA A 167 8.11 -19.79 17.40
N ALA A 168 6.95 -20.37 17.68
CA ALA A 168 6.80 -21.67 18.33
C ALA A 168 6.26 -22.74 17.37
N GLY A 169 5.79 -22.33 16.20
CA GLY A 169 5.24 -23.23 15.19
C GLY A 169 6.34 -23.85 14.32
N GLU A 170 6.11 -25.07 13.89
CA GLU A 170 6.87 -25.73 12.85
C GLU A 170 5.92 -26.14 11.74
N THR A 171 6.15 -25.62 10.53
CA THR A 171 5.34 -25.97 9.36
C THR A 171 5.91 -27.22 8.70
N VAL A 172 5.13 -28.30 8.70
CA VAL A 172 5.49 -29.56 8.06
C VAL A 172 4.72 -29.66 6.74
N PRO A 173 5.39 -29.59 5.57
CA PRO A 173 4.72 -29.73 4.28
C PRO A 173 4.00 -31.08 4.15
N GLN A 174 2.73 -31.03 3.68
CA GLN A 174 1.93 -32.21 3.42
C GLN A 174 1.20 -32.05 2.07
N TYR A 175 1.79 -32.54 1.02
CA TYR A 175 1.23 -32.48 -0.32
C TYR A 175 1.07 -33.89 -0.94
N PRO A 176 -0.06 -34.21 -1.55
CA PRO A 176 -1.30 -33.45 -1.54
C PRO A 176 -2.08 -33.66 -0.22
N LYS A 177 -2.81 -32.63 0.20
CA LYS A 177 -3.72 -32.68 1.33
C LYS A 177 -5.16 -32.54 0.81
N ALA A 178 -6.06 -33.44 1.16
CA ALA A 178 -7.39 -33.53 0.56
C ALA A 178 -8.26 -32.28 0.75
N ASP A 179 -8.09 -31.58 1.86
CA ASP A 179 -8.81 -30.36 2.22
C ASP A 179 -7.93 -29.10 2.20
N GLY A 180 -6.71 -29.23 1.65
CA GLY A 180 -5.76 -28.13 1.54
C GLY A 180 -5.91 -27.36 0.23
N TYR A 181 -5.54 -26.09 0.27
CA TYR A 181 -5.39 -25.21 -0.89
C TYR A 181 -4.12 -24.36 -0.76
N SER A 182 -3.63 -23.85 -1.89
CA SER A 182 -2.45 -22.96 -1.93
C SER A 182 -2.87 -21.50 -2.08
#